data_f8c1b0f5ad764842e463b5e9ca5ddf01
#
_entry.id   f8c1b0f5ad764842e463b5e9ca5ddf01
#
_cell.length_a   1.000
_cell.length_b   1.000
_cell.length_c   1.000
_cell.angle_alpha   90.00
_cell.angle_beta   90.00
_cell.angle_gamma   90.00
#
_symmetry.space_group_name_H-M   'P 1'
#
loop_
_entity.id
_entity.type
_entity.pdbx_description
1 polymer ?
#
loop_
_entity_poly.entity_id
_entity_poly.type
_entity_poly.pdbx_seq_one_letter_code
_entity_poly.pdbx_strand_id
1 'polypeptide(L)'
;MSYLMTQESSVKRADELKEQIRKLFQETSDVSELMNLVDSIQLLGLDYHYEKEINVALSLISAADVKNFGLYETSLRFRLLRQYGIYVPADVFNRFTDEEGNFRSTLNEDVKGLLSLYNAAYLRIHGENILDEAISFTKKRLVSLLGKLEQPLVILVSLFLETPLCRRNRRLLTRKYIPIYQVDKSRNDAILELAKLDFNLLQSLHQEELKKISMWEPQAVDQVPEYLKDFYLKLLKTFREIENELENDEKYRISFLQDMIKALSRSYFTEAKWGIEKYVPTLEEHFSISLITTGYPVLICASYIGMDLVATKEAFEWVASFPKIIEASSMICRLMDDINPSELEQERDLAASTIECFMKEYGMDEKETYKKLMDMLEDAWKDHNNEYLNSTLVPRLLIERAMNFSRAMEEFYKYTDTYSSSKTMMKDNISMVLVESVPI
;
A
#
# COMPACT_ATOMS: atom_id res chain seq x y z
N MET A 1 -32.10 12.15 20.13
CA MET A 1 -31.33 11.46 21.19
C MET A 1 -30.53 10.37 20.48
N SER A 2 -29.29 10.67 20.08
CA SER A 2 -28.39 9.67 19.53
C SER A 2 -27.90 8.80 20.69
N TYR A 3 -28.30 7.54 20.74
CA TYR A 3 -27.73 6.55 21.65
C TYR A 3 -26.25 6.36 21.24
N LEU A 4 -25.38 7.01 21.97
CA LEU A 4 -23.95 6.65 21.96
C LEU A 4 -23.90 5.24 22.56
N MET A 5 -23.79 4.23 21.69
CA MET A 5 -23.50 2.86 22.14
C MET A 5 -22.22 2.92 22.96
N THR A 6 -22.18 2.27 24.10
CA THR A 6 -20.94 2.12 24.85
C THR A 6 -19.97 1.28 24.04
N GLN A 7 -18.69 1.48 24.21
CA GLN A 7 -17.66 0.70 23.49
C GLN A 7 -17.88 -0.81 23.63
N GLU A 8 -18.29 -1.25 24.80
CA GLU A 8 -18.61 -2.66 25.11
C GLU A 8 -19.81 -3.19 24.32
N SER A 9 -20.87 -2.38 24.15
CA SER A 9 -22.01 -2.77 23.33
C SER A 9 -21.66 -2.82 21.84
N SER A 10 -20.78 -1.94 21.37
CA SER A 10 -20.29 -1.94 19.99
C SER A 10 -19.45 -3.18 19.68
N VAL A 11 -18.59 -3.61 20.61
CA VAL A 11 -17.79 -4.85 20.47
C VAL A 11 -18.71 -6.06 20.37
N LYS A 12 -19.68 -6.20 21.29
CA LYS A 12 -20.65 -7.31 21.26
C LYS A 12 -21.42 -7.36 19.94
N ARG A 13 -21.90 -6.21 19.48
CA ARG A 13 -22.63 -6.11 18.20
C ARG A 13 -21.76 -6.49 17.01
N ALA A 14 -20.50 -6.05 17.01
CA ALA A 14 -19.54 -6.42 15.98
C ALA A 14 -19.32 -7.94 15.94
N ASP A 15 -19.22 -8.62 17.09
CA ASP A 15 -19.03 -10.07 17.14
C ASP A 15 -20.26 -10.84 16.63
N GLU A 16 -21.47 -10.37 16.93
CA GLU A 16 -22.71 -10.94 16.37
C GLU A 16 -22.73 -10.83 14.83
N LEU A 17 -22.34 -9.68 14.29
CA LEU A 17 -22.26 -9.45 12.84
C LEU A 17 -21.17 -10.29 12.19
N LYS A 18 -20.02 -10.46 12.83
CA LYS A 18 -18.96 -11.34 12.33
C LYS A 18 -19.45 -12.78 12.12
N GLU A 19 -20.23 -13.31 13.08
CA GLU A 19 -20.80 -14.65 12.94
C GLU A 19 -21.88 -14.72 11.84
N GLN A 20 -22.67 -13.67 11.67
CA GLN A 20 -23.64 -13.58 10.58
C GLN A 20 -22.96 -13.62 9.21
N ILE A 21 -21.87 -12.87 9.05
CA ILE A 21 -21.12 -12.83 7.78
C ILE A 21 -20.38 -14.15 7.51
N ARG A 22 -19.88 -14.86 8.54
CA ARG A 22 -19.34 -16.22 8.37
C ARG A 22 -20.35 -17.19 7.76
N LYS A 23 -21.61 -17.07 8.16
CA LYS A 23 -22.68 -17.88 7.55
C LYS A 23 -22.89 -17.54 6.08
N LEU A 24 -22.80 -16.26 5.70
CA LEU A 24 -22.88 -15.86 4.27
C LEU A 24 -21.83 -16.56 3.43
N PHE A 25 -20.58 -16.66 3.89
CA PHE A 25 -19.54 -17.43 3.18
C PHE A 25 -19.89 -18.89 3.01
N GLN A 26 -20.56 -19.53 4.00
CA GLN A 26 -20.96 -20.93 3.95
C GLN A 26 -22.17 -21.18 3.04
N GLU A 27 -23.07 -20.21 2.95
CA GLU A 27 -24.32 -20.29 2.20
C GLU A 27 -24.15 -19.88 0.73
N THR A 28 -23.12 -19.10 0.40
CA THR A 28 -22.86 -18.63 -0.96
C THR A 28 -22.20 -19.72 -1.79
N SER A 29 -22.94 -20.31 -2.72
CA SER A 29 -22.47 -21.37 -3.60
C SER A 29 -22.12 -20.91 -5.02
N ASP A 30 -22.71 -19.80 -5.48
CA ASP A 30 -22.38 -19.20 -6.77
C ASP A 30 -21.04 -18.50 -6.73
N VAL A 31 -20.17 -18.80 -7.70
CA VAL A 31 -18.79 -18.28 -7.73
C VAL A 31 -18.75 -16.77 -7.95
N SER A 32 -19.65 -16.21 -8.76
CA SER A 32 -19.69 -14.77 -9.00
C SER A 32 -20.16 -14.01 -7.77
N GLU A 33 -21.15 -14.55 -7.06
CA GLU A 33 -21.58 -13.99 -5.77
C GLU A 33 -20.47 -14.10 -4.72
N LEU A 34 -19.76 -15.23 -4.67
CA LEU A 34 -18.63 -15.43 -3.77
C LEU A 34 -17.47 -14.48 -4.05
N MET A 35 -17.14 -14.21 -5.31
CA MET A 35 -16.17 -13.20 -5.70
C MET A 35 -16.59 -11.79 -5.24
N ASN A 36 -17.87 -11.42 -5.43
CA ASN A 36 -18.40 -10.14 -4.99
C ASN A 36 -18.39 -10.00 -3.45
N LEU A 37 -18.66 -11.08 -2.73
CA LEU A 37 -18.60 -11.10 -1.26
C LEU A 37 -17.15 -10.84 -0.79
N VAL A 38 -16.17 -11.59 -1.32
CA VAL A 38 -14.75 -11.39 -0.99
C VAL A 38 -14.31 -9.97 -1.32
N ASP A 39 -14.71 -9.44 -2.47
CA ASP A 39 -14.39 -8.07 -2.89
C ASP A 39 -14.95 -7.02 -1.94
N SER A 40 -16.23 -7.15 -1.57
CA SER A 40 -16.87 -6.23 -0.63
C SER A 40 -16.19 -6.24 0.74
N ILE A 41 -15.86 -7.42 1.25
CA ILE A 41 -15.14 -7.61 2.52
C ILE A 41 -13.76 -6.94 2.47
N GLN A 42 -13.03 -7.09 1.36
CA GLN A 42 -11.73 -6.44 1.16
C GLN A 42 -11.82 -4.92 1.11
N LEU A 43 -12.72 -4.39 0.27
CA LEU A 43 -12.87 -2.94 0.06
C LEU A 43 -13.33 -2.23 1.34
N LEU A 44 -14.08 -2.93 2.17
CA LEU A 44 -14.55 -2.45 3.48
C LEU A 44 -13.54 -2.70 4.62
N GLY A 45 -12.38 -3.30 4.33
CA GLY A 45 -11.29 -3.50 5.28
C GLY A 45 -11.59 -4.54 6.37
N LEU A 46 -12.46 -5.49 6.10
CA LEU A 46 -12.91 -6.53 7.04
C LEU A 46 -12.20 -7.89 6.83
N ASP A 47 -11.37 -8.02 5.81
CA ASP A 47 -10.77 -9.28 5.37
C ASP A 47 -9.94 -9.99 6.46
N TYR A 48 -9.30 -9.25 7.37
CA TYR A 48 -8.53 -9.81 8.47
C TYR A 48 -9.38 -10.59 9.51
N HIS A 49 -10.70 -10.40 9.52
CA HIS A 49 -11.62 -11.19 10.33
C HIS A 49 -12.00 -12.53 9.70
N TYR A 50 -11.76 -12.69 8.38
CA TYR A 50 -12.28 -13.79 7.56
C TYR A 50 -11.19 -14.50 6.75
N GLU A 51 -9.96 -14.52 7.23
CA GLU A 51 -8.82 -15.13 6.51
C GLU A 51 -9.09 -16.60 6.11
N LYS A 52 -9.69 -17.39 7.00
CA LYS A 52 -9.99 -18.80 6.74
C LYS A 52 -11.08 -18.96 5.68
N GLU A 53 -12.16 -18.21 5.80
CA GLU A 53 -13.29 -18.20 4.88
C GLU A 53 -12.87 -17.72 3.49
N ILE A 54 -12.06 -16.66 3.43
CA ILE A 54 -11.50 -16.14 2.18
C ILE A 54 -10.58 -17.15 1.52
N ASN A 55 -9.73 -17.85 2.26
CA ASN A 55 -8.85 -18.88 1.70
C ASN A 55 -9.65 -20.05 1.08
N VAL A 56 -10.74 -20.47 1.72
CA VAL A 56 -11.66 -21.46 1.15
C VAL A 56 -12.33 -20.90 -0.11
N ALA A 57 -12.84 -19.66 -0.06
CA ALA A 57 -13.46 -19.01 -1.20
C ALA A 57 -12.50 -18.90 -2.39
N LEU A 58 -11.25 -18.48 -2.16
CA LEU A 58 -10.23 -18.40 -3.21
C LEU A 58 -9.90 -19.75 -3.85
N SER A 59 -9.93 -20.83 -3.09
CA SER A 59 -9.74 -22.17 -3.62
C SER A 59 -10.88 -22.54 -4.58
N LEU A 60 -12.13 -22.23 -4.22
CA LEU A 60 -13.29 -22.43 -5.08
C LEU A 60 -13.26 -21.54 -6.33
N ILE A 61 -12.93 -20.24 -6.17
CA ILE A 61 -12.79 -19.28 -7.26
C ILE A 61 -11.67 -19.70 -8.23
N SER A 62 -10.58 -20.26 -7.70
CA SER A 62 -9.46 -20.73 -8.53
C SER A 62 -9.85 -21.95 -9.37
N ALA A 63 -10.64 -22.87 -8.82
CA ALA A 63 -11.07 -24.11 -9.46
C ALA A 63 -12.29 -23.94 -10.40
N ALA A 64 -12.92 -22.78 -10.42
CA ALA A 64 -14.16 -22.54 -11.15
C ALA A 64 -14.00 -22.63 -12.67
N ASP A 65 -15.05 -23.13 -13.37
CA ASP A 65 -15.13 -23.04 -14.84
C ASP A 65 -15.42 -21.59 -15.27
N VAL A 66 -14.46 -21.01 -15.98
CA VAL A 66 -14.46 -19.61 -16.39
C VAL A 66 -15.01 -19.36 -17.82
N LYS A 67 -15.49 -20.40 -18.50
CA LYS A 67 -15.90 -20.31 -19.92
C LYS A 67 -16.96 -19.24 -20.16
N ASN A 68 -17.90 -19.10 -19.24
CA ASN A 68 -19.04 -18.19 -19.35
C ASN A 68 -18.81 -16.83 -18.69
N PHE A 69 -17.64 -16.59 -18.09
CA PHE A 69 -17.36 -15.32 -17.41
C PHE A 69 -17.26 -14.17 -18.43
N GLY A 70 -17.94 -13.06 -18.16
CA GLY A 70 -17.76 -11.78 -18.87
C GLY A 70 -16.46 -11.09 -18.51
N LEU A 71 -16.31 -9.87 -18.98
CA LEU A 71 -15.13 -9.04 -18.67
C LEU A 71 -15.03 -8.76 -17.17
N TYR A 72 -16.15 -8.45 -16.53
CA TYR A 72 -16.22 -8.15 -15.10
C TYR A 72 -15.72 -9.32 -14.25
N GLU A 73 -16.33 -10.50 -14.41
CA GLU A 73 -16.00 -11.68 -13.62
C GLU A 73 -14.57 -12.17 -13.85
N THR A 74 -14.11 -12.13 -15.13
CA THR A 74 -12.72 -12.52 -15.47
C THR A 74 -11.73 -11.59 -14.79
N SER A 75 -11.97 -10.28 -14.83
CA SER A 75 -11.10 -9.27 -14.25
C SER A 75 -11.13 -9.32 -12.72
N LEU A 76 -12.31 -9.49 -12.12
CA LEU A 76 -12.46 -9.63 -10.67
C LEU A 76 -11.73 -10.87 -10.15
N ARG A 77 -11.93 -12.04 -10.83
CA ARG A 77 -11.23 -13.27 -10.51
C ARG A 77 -9.70 -13.10 -10.57
N PHE A 78 -9.21 -12.53 -11.67
CA PHE A 78 -7.78 -12.26 -11.88
C PHE A 78 -7.23 -11.41 -10.72
N ARG A 79 -7.92 -10.31 -10.39
CA ARG A 79 -7.50 -9.40 -9.32
C ARG A 79 -7.49 -10.08 -7.96
N LEU A 80 -8.58 -10.73 -7.57
CA LEU A 80 -8.69 -11.40 -6.28
C LEU A 80 -7.60 -12.46 -6.10
N LEU A 81 -7.41 -13.33 -7.09
CA LEU A 81 -6.40 -14.38 -7.00
C LEU A 81 -4.99 -13.79 -6.91
N ARG A 82 -4.65 -12.82 -7.76
CA ARG A 82 -3.32 -12.19 -7.70
C ARG A 82 -3.07 -11.40 -6.42
N GLN A 83 -4.07 -10.71 -5.89
CA GLN A 83 -3.96 -10.00 -4.61
C GLN A 83 -3.72 -10.95 -3.42
N TYR A 84 -4.10 -12.20 -3.55
CA TYR A 84 -3.77 -13.24 -2.57
C TYR A 84 -2.59 -14.14 -3.02
N GLY A 85 -1.81 -13.73 -4.07
CA GLY A 85 -0.60 -14.36 -4.58
C GLY A 85 -0.83 -15.70 -5.27
N ILE A 86 -2.05 -15.91 -5.72
CA ILE A 86 -2.35 -17.04 -6.60
C ILE A 86 -2.16 -16.55 -8.04
N TYR A 87 -1.14 -17.08 -8.71
CA TYR A 87 -0.83 -16.67 -10.07
C TYR A 87 -1.95 -17.04 -11.04
N VAL A 88 -2.38 -16.08 -11.84
CA VAL A 88 -3.29 -16.25 -12.99
C VAL A 88 -2.60 -15.61 -14.18
N PRO A 89 -2.41 -16.35 -15.30
CA PRO A 89 -1.75 -15.79 -16.48
C PRO A 89 -2.60 -14.70 -17.12
N ALA A 90 -1.94 -13.68 -17.71
CA ALA A 90 -2.62 -12.54 -18.32
C ALA A 90 -3.33 -12.88 -19.64
N ASP A 91 -3.03 -14.03 -20.25
CA ASP A 91 -3.64 -14.51 -21.50
C ASP A 91 -5.15 -14.79 -21.36
N VAL A 92 -5.69 -14.89 -20.14
CA VAL A 92 -7.14 -14.97 -19.88
C VAL A 92 -7.91 -13.80 -20.51
N PHE A 93 -7.24 -12.69 -20.80
CA PHE A 93 -7.81 -11.51 -21.43
C PHE A 93 -7.79 -11.53 -22.96
N ASN A 94 -7.04 -12.45 -23.62
CA ASN A 94 -6.98 -12.58 -25.07
C ASN A 94 -8.36 -12.77 -25.71
N ARG A 95 -9.29 -13.45 -25.01
CA ARG A 95 -10.65 -13.66 -25.51
C ARG A 95 -11.48 -12.39 -25.62
N PHE A 96 -11.02 -11.26 -25.07
CA PHE A 96 -11.67 -9.95 -25.16
C PHE A 96 -11.02 -9.03 -26.19
N THR A 97 -9.97 -9.51 -26.88
CA THR A 97 -9.31 -8.77 -27.96
C THR A 97 -9.77 -9.25 -29.34
N ASP A 98 -9.53 -8.44 -30.35
CA ASP A 98 -9.68 -8.78 -31.77
C ASP A 98 -8.43 -9.54 -32.28
N GLU A 99 -8.41 -9.84 -33.58
CA GLU A 99 -7.30 -10.55 -34.24
C GLU A 99 -5.99 -9.74 -34.25
N GLU A 100 -6.07 -8.43 -34.07
CA GLU A 100 -4.94 -7.50 -34.02
C GLU A 100 -4.41 -7.31 -32.58
N GLY A 101 -5.07 -7.92 -31.58
CA GLY A 101 -4.72 -7.84 -30.17
C GLY A 101 -5.31 -6.63 -29.42
N ASN A 102 -6.13 -5.81 -30.07
CA ASN A 102 -6.78 -4.67 -29.42
C ASN A 102 -8.05 -5.11 -28.68
N PHE A 103 -8.37 -4.48 -27.55
CA PHE A 103 -9.62 -4.72 -26.86
C PHE A 103 -10.83 -4.32 -27.73
N ARG A 104 -11.81 -5.22 -27.81
CA ARG A 104 -12.97 -5.06 -28.70
C ARG A 104 -13.82 -3.86 -28.32
N SER A 105 -14.31 -3.13 -29.34
CA SER A 105 -15.18 -1.97 -29.15
C SER A 105 -16.53 -2.32 -28.50
N THR A 106 -16.97 -3.57 -28.54
CA THR A 106 -18.19 -4.05 -27.86
C THR A 106 -18.13 -3.90 -26.34
N LEU A 107 -16.92 -3.77 -25.77
CA LEU A 107 -16.69 -3.57 -24.34
C LEU A 107 -16.87 -2.11 -23.90
N ASN A 108 -16.99 -1.19 -24.84
CA ASN A 108 -16.95 0.25 -24.58
C ASN A 108 -18.03 0.79 -23.63
N GLU A 109 -19.15 0.11 -23.48
CA GLU A 109 -20.26 0.52 -22.61
C GLU A 109 -20.34 -0.30 -21.31
N ASP A 110 -19.49 -1.32 -21.15
CA ASP A 110 -19.42 -2.13 -19.93
C ASP A 110 -18.55 -1.44 -18.85
N VAL A 111 -19.10 -0.42 -18.21
CA VAL A 111 -18.38 0.39 -17.21
C VAL A 111 -17.86 -0.46 -16.05
N LYS A 112 -18.63 -1.44 -15.58
CA LYS A 112 -18.21 -2.33 -14.48
C LYS A 112 -17.06 -3.22 -14.91
N GLY A 113 -17.15 -3.83 -16.09
CA GLY A 113 -16.08 -4.64 -16.67
C GLY A 113 -14.83 -3.83 -16.95
N LEU A 114 -14.95 -2.63 -17.52
CA LEU A 114 -13.83 -1.71 -17.77
C LEU A 114 -13.11 -1.32 -16.46
N LEU A 115 -13.85 -0.97 -15.40
CA LEU A 115 -13.27 -0.60 -14.11
C LEU A 115 -12.59 -1.80 -13.43
N SER A 116 -13.22 -2.98 -13.52
CA SER A 116 -12.65 -4.22 -13.00
C SER A 116 -11.34 -4.57 -13.73
N LEU A 117 -11.33 -4.47 -15.07
CA LEU A 117 -10.13 -4.70 -15.89
C LEU A 117 -9.04 -3.66 -15.59
N TYR A 118 -9.38 -2.39 -15.43
CA TYR A 118 -8.44 -1.35 -15.04
C TYR A 118 -7.70 -1.71 -13.75
N ASN A 119 -8.44 -2.04 -12.71
CA ASN A 119 -7.84 -2.41 -11.41
C ASN A 119 -7.06 -3.74 -11.46
N ALA A 120 -7.52 -4.70 -12.26
CA ALA A 120 -6.82 -5.97 -12.47
C ALA A 120 -5.48 -5.77 -13.19
N ALA A 121 -5.47 -4.92 -14.21
CA ALA A 121 -4.30 -4.68 -15.05
C ALA A 121 -3.13 -4.01 -14.30
N TYR A 122 -3.39 -3.26 -13.24
CA TYR A 122 -2.32 -2.70 -12.40
C TYR A 122 -1.60 -3.75 -11.52
N LEU A 123 -2.08 -4.99 -11.49
CA LEU A 123 -1.36 -6.13 -10.88
C LEU A 123 -0.41 -6.84 -11.86
N ARG A 124 -0.11 -6.20 -12.99
CA ARG A 124 0.80 -6.73 -14.00
C ARG A 124 2.21 -6.89 -13.49
N ILE A 125 2.88 -7.88 -14.06
CA ILE A 125 4.32 -8.11 -13.92
C ILE A 125 5.02 -7.86 -15.26
N HIS A 126 6.34 -7.91 -15.28
CA HIS A 126 7.11 -7.76 -16.53
C HIS A 126 6.72 -8.79 -17.59
N GLY A 127 6.60 -8.35 -18.84
CA GLY A 127 6.26 -9.18 -19.98
C GLY A 127 4.76 -9.39 -20.24
N GLU A 128 3.88 -8.84 -19.40
CA GLU A 128 2.42 -8.94 -19.57
C GLU A 128 1.85 -7.76 -20.37
N ASN A 129 2.30 -7.60 -21.63
CA ASN A 129 1.98 -6.44 -22.48
C ASN A 129 0.48 -6.23 -22.67
N ILE A 130 -0.34 -7.31 -22.69
CA ILE A 130 -1.80 -7.20 -22.79
C ILE A 130 -2.38 -6.38 -21.61
N LEU A 131 -1.75 -6.39 -20.44
CA LEU A 131 -2.21 -5.60 -19.29
C LEU A 131 -1.79 -4.12 -19.43
N ASP A 132 -0.68 -3.80 -20.07
CA ASP A 132 -0.32 -2.42 -20.41
C ASP A 132 -1.34 -1.82 -21.43
N GLU A 133 -1.74 -2.60 -22.44
CA GLU A 133 -2.80 -2.23 -23.36
C GLU A 133 -4.16 -2.10 -22.64
N ALA A 134 -4.47 -3.00 -21.71
CA ALA A 134 -5.69 -2.92 -20.92
C ALA A 134 -5.77 -1.62 -20.11
N ILE A 135 -4.67 -1.18 -19.50
CA ILE A 135 -4.61 0.10 -18.76
C ILE A 135 -4.91 1.26 -19.71
N SER A 136 -4.23 1.32 -20.85
CA SER A 136 -4.40 2.40 -21.84
C SER A 136 -5.84 2.46 -22.36
N PHE A 137 -6.39 1.31 -22.77
CA PHE A 137 -7.75 1.18 -23.26
C PHE A 137 -8.79 1.59 -22.22
N THR A 138 -8.73 0.99 -21.03
CA THR A 138 -9.73 1.22 -19.98
C THR A 138 -9.67 2.64 -19.44
N LYS A 139 -8.47 3.19 -19.20
CA LYS A 139 -8.30 4.57 -18.74
C LYS A 139 -8.92 5.57 -19.69
N LYS A 140 -8.60 5.47 -21.00
CA LYS A 140 -9.16 6.33 -22.04
C LYS A 140 -10.68 6.25 -22.06
N ARG A 141 -11.23 5.04 -21.97
CA ARG A 141 -12.66 4.82 -22.05
C ARG A 141 -13.40 5.30 -20.80
N LEU A 142 -12.94 4.95 -19.62
CA LEU A 142 -13.52 5.37 -18.33
C LEU A 142 -13.56 6.91 -18.21
N VAL A 143 -12.48 7.60 -18.58
CA VAL A 143 -12.43 9.07 -18.61
C VAL A 143 -13.51 9.63 -19.53
N SER A 144 -13.71 9.05 -20.73
CA SER A 144 -14.73 9.52 -21.67
C SER A 144 -16.17 9.29 -21.19
N LEU A 145 -16.38 8.37 -20.28
CA LEU A 145 -17.70 8.01 -19.74
C LEU A 145 -18.06 8.79 -18.46
N LEU A 146 -17.10 9.41 -17.75
CA LEU A 146 -17.33 10.07 -16.46
C LEU A 146 -18.53 11.02 -16.45
N GLY A 147 -18.69 11.84 -17.50
CA GLY A 147 -19.81 12.79 -17.60
C GLY A 147 -21.19 12.16 -17.83
N LYS A 148 -21.26 10.84 -18.04
CA LYS A 148 -22.50 10.09 -18.30
C LYS A 148 -22.87 9.15 -17.16
N LEU A 149 -22.00 9.00 -16.15
CA LEU A 149 -22.20 8.08 -15.04
C LEU A 149 -23.01 8.71 -13.92
N GLU A 150 -23.88 7.91 -13.32
CA GLU A 150 -24.64 8.28 -12.12
C GLU A 150 -23.93 7.76 -10.86
N GLN A 151 -24.34 8.30 -9.70
CA GLN A 151 -23.88 7.78 -8.40
C GLN A 151 -24.45 6.38 -8.13
N PRO A 152 -23.69 5.49 -7.45
CA PRO A 152 -22.35 5.71 -6.88
C PRO A 152 -21.20 5.47 -7.88
N LEU A 153 -21.48 5.03 -9.11
CA LEU A 153 -20.48 4.54 -10.05
C LEU A 153 -19.51 5.63 -10.51
N VAL A 154 -19.97 6.88 -10.69
CA VAL A 154 -19.09 8.00 -11.04
C VAL A 154 -18.03 8.26 -9.96
N ILE A 155 -18.41 8.15 -8.67
CA ILE A 155 -17.47 8.34 -7.54
C ILE A 155 -16.44 7.21 -7.54
N LEU A 156 -16.88 5.97 -7.74
CA LEU A 156 -16.03 4.80 -7.74
C LEU A 156 -15.02 4.83 -8.90
N VAL A 157 -15.47 5.18 -10.10
CA VAL A 157 -14.59 5.33 -11.28
C VAL A 157 -13.59 6.45 -11.05
N SER A 158 -14.02 7.61 -10.56
CA SER A 158 -13.12 8.73 -10.25
C SER A 158 -12.08 8.34 -9.21
N LEU A 159 -12.50 7.64 -8.15
CA LEU A 159 -11.63 7.17 -7.08
C LEU A 159 -10.51 6.27 -7.62
N PHE A 160 -10.81 5.31 -8.47
CA PHE A 160 -9.79 4.38 -8.98
C PHE A 160 -9.00 4.92 -10.16
N LEU A 161 -9.53 5.86 -10.94
CA LEU A 161 -8.74 6.60 -11.94
C LEU A 161 -7.72 7.53 -11.29
N GLU A 162 -8.03 8.10 -10.13
CA GLU A 162 -7.09 8.90 -9.35
C GLU A 162 -5.89 8.06 -8.89
N THR A 163 -6.13 6.93 -8.22
CA THR A 163 -5.11 5.97 -7.81
C THR A 163 -5.67 4.56 -7.96
N PRO A 164 -5.02 3.66 -8.71
CA PRO A 164 -5.47 2.28 -8.87
C PRO A 164 -5.61 1.55 -7.53
N LEU A 165 -6.58 0.66 -7.45
CA LEU A 165 -6.96 -0.03 -6.21
C LEU A 165 -5.76 -0.67 -5.47
N CYS A 166 -4.88 -1.35 -6.20
CA CYS A 166 -3.73 -2.05 -5.59
C CYS A 166 -2.67 -1.12 -4.99
N ARG A 167 -2.64 0.15 -5.40
CA ARG A 167 -1.71 1.19 -4.93
C ARG A 167 -2.30 2.05 -3.81
N ARG A 168 -3.58 1.88 -3.44
CA ARG A 168 -4.23 2.67 -2.40
C ARG A 168 -3.88 2.20 -1.00
N ASN A 169 -3.74 3.16 -0.08
CA ASN A 169 -3.72 2.87 1.35
C ASN A 169 -5.06 2.26 1.77
N ARG A 170 -5.02 1.06 2.35
CA ARG A 170 -6.21 0.26 2.64
C ARG A 170 -7.17 0.95 3.61
N ARG A 171 -6.65 1.61 4.65
CA ARG A 171 -7.46 2.29 5.67
C ARG A 171 -8.19 3.51 5.11
N LEU A 172 -7.49 4.32 4.30
CA LEU A 172 -8.11 5.45 3.59
C LEU A 172 -9.12 4.98 2.54
N LEU A 173 -8.83 3.90 1.83
CA LEU A 173 -9.78 3.29 0.90
C LEU A 173 -11.06 2.89 1.60
N THR A 174 -10.98 2.17 2.71
CA THR A 174 -12.14 1.77 3.52
C THR A 174 -12.97 2.98 3.91
N ARG A 175 -12.34 4.04 4.41
CA ARG A 175 -13.03 5.28 4.82
C ARG A 175 -13.78 5.93 3.65
N LYS A 176 -13.17 5.97 2.47
CA LYS A 176 -13.78 6.51 1.25
C LYS A 176 -14.83 5.58 0.63
N TYR A 177 -14.71 4.26 0.81
CA TYR A 177 -15.59 3.28 0.20
C TYR A 177 -16.89 3.02 1.01
N ILE A 178 -16.88 3.13 2.33
CA ILE A 178 -18.09 2.96 3.17
C ILE A 178 -19.28 3.79 2.67
N PRO A 179 -19.16 5.11 2.39
CA PRO A 179 -20.28 5.90 1.85
C PRO A 179 -20.74 5.44 0.46
N ILE A 180 -19.83 4.96 -0.39
CA ILE A 180 -20.14 4.44 -1.72
C ILE A 180 -20.96 3.15 -1.59
N TYR A 181 -20.51 2.22 -0.74
CA TYR A 181 -21.21 0.97 -0.47
C TYR A 181 -22.57 1.20 0.19
N GLN A 182 -22.71 2.22 1.03
CA GLN A 182 -23.97 2.55 1.70
C GLN A 182 -25.11 2.91 0.74
N VAL A 183 -24.79 3.51 -0.41
CA VAL A 183 -25.80 3.87 -1.43
C VAL A 183 -25.98 2.81 -2.52
N ASP A 184 -25.16 1.74 -2.51
CA ASP A 184 -25.31 0.62 -3.42
C ASP A 184 -26.58 -0.17 -3.09
N LYS A 185 -27.43 -0.38 -4.09
CA LYS A 185 -28.68 -1.15 -3.94
C LYS A 185 -28.45 -2.64 -3.66
N SER A 186 -27.29 -3.17 -4.06
CA SER A 186 -26.90 -4.56 -3.86
C SER A 186 -26.14 -4.80 -2.53
N ARG A 187 -25.96 -3.76 -1.70
CA ARG A 187 -25.23 -3.86 -0.44
C ARG A 187 -25.83 -4.88 0.51
N ASN A 188 -25.00 -5.49 1.31
CA ASN A 188 -25.43 -6.27 2.48
C ASN A 188 -25.35 -5.38 3.72
N ASP A 189 -26.49 -5.20 4.40
CA ASP A 189 -26.59 -4.27 5.55
C ASP A 189 -25.75 -4.75 6.75
N ALA A 190 -25.61 -6.06 6.98
CA ALA A 190 -24.75 -6.59 8.04
C ALA A 190 -23.27 -6.30 7.80
N ILE A 191 -22.80 -6.42 6.54
CA ILE A 191 -21.44 -6.09 6.15
C ILE A 191 -21.19 -4.58 6.33
N LEU A 192 -22.14 -3.74 5.92
CA LEU A 192 -22.04 -2.29 6.09
C LEU A 192 -21.98 -1.88 7.57
N GLU A 193 -22.87 -2.44 8.39
CA GLU A 193 -22.88 -2.14 9.82
C GLU A 193 -21.57 -2.57 10.49
N LEU A 194 -21.10 -3.78 10.20
CA LEU A 194 -19.80 -4.24 10.73
C LEU A 194 -18.65 -3.33 10.29
N ALA A 195 -18.60 -2.92 9.02
CA ALA A 195 -17.54 -2.05 8.52
C ALA A 195 -17.47 -0.71 9.26
N LYS A 196 -18.63 -0.12 9.57
CA LYS A 196 -18.71 1.12 10.34
C LYS A 196 -18.24 0.93 11.79
N LEU A 197 -18.71 -0.13 12.45
CA LEU A 197 -18.32 -0.45 13.83
C LEU A 197 -16.83 -0.74 13.92
N ASP A 198 -16.32 -1.60 13.05
CA ASP A 198 -14.92 -2.00 13.01
C ASP A 198 -13.99 -0.80 12.74
N PHE A 199 -14.35 0.05 11.77
CA PHE A 199 -13.59 1.27 11.51
C PHE A 199 -13.46 2.14 12.78
N ASN A 200 -14.53 2.37 13.50
CA ASN A 200 -14.54 3.22 14.69
C ASN A 200 -13.81 2.56 15.87
N LEU A 201 -13.92 1.23 16.05
CA LEU A 201 -13.20 0.49 17.09
C LEU A 201 -11.68 0.55 16.87
N LEU A 202 -11.24 0.29 15.63
CA LEU A 202 -9.82 0.42 15.27
C LEU A 202 -9.32 1.86 15.37
N GLN A 203 -10.14 2.87 14.99
CA GLN A 203 -9.80 4.27 15.16
C GLN A 203 -9.52 4.61 16.64
N SER A 204 -10.39 4.14 17.55
CA SER A 204 -10.19 4.34 18.99
C SER A 204 -8.91 3.68 19.50
N LEU A 205 -8.60 2.46 19.03
CA LEU A 205 -7.36 1.77 19.36
C LEU A 205 -6.14 2.57 18.88
N HIS A 206 -6.14 3.00 17.62
CA HIS A 206 -5.02 3.78 17.06
C HIS A 206 -4.85 5.14 17.74
N GLN A 207 -5.93 5.78 18.19
CA GLN A 207 -5.86 7.02 18.99
C GLN A 207 -5.16 6.79 20.34
N GLU A 208 -5.46 5.69 21.04
CA GLU A 208 -4.80 5.33 22.30
C GLU A 208 -3.32 4.97 22.11
N GLU A 209 -2.97 4.28 21.03
CA GLU A 209 -1.59 3.97 20.66
C GLU A 209 -0.80 5.25 20.37
N LEU A 210 -1.34 6.16 19.53
CA LEU A 210 -0.72 7.46 19.24
C LEU A 210 -0.51 8.31 20.49
N LYS A 211 -1.48 8.30 21.41
CA LYS A 211 -1.36 9.00 22.68
C LYS A 211 -0.16 8.49 23.50
N LYS A 212 0.05 7.18 23.54
CA LYS A 212 1.21 6.59 24.23
C LYS A 212 2.54 6.98 23.56
N ILE A 213 2.61 6.94 22.24
CA ILE A 213 3.81 7.30 21.46
C ILE A 213 4.16 8.79 21.61
N SER A 214 3.17 9.67 21.73
CA SER A 214 3.37 11.13 21.83
C SER A 214 3.79 11.63 23.23
N MET A 215 3.76 10.79 24.26
CA MET A 215 4.23 11.16 25.61
C MET A 215 5.75 11.04 25.72
N TRP A 216 6.44 12.16 25.52
CA TRP A 216 7.89 12.28 25.60
C TRP A 216 8.33 12.71 26.99
N GLU A 217 9.11 11.88 27.71
CA GLU A 217 9.79 12.27 28.94
C GLU A 217 11.32 12.22 28.78
N PRO A 218 12.06 13.26 29.23
CA PRO A 218 13.51 13.33 29.02
C PRO A 218 14.34 13.00 30.25
N GLN A 219 15.44 12.25 30.09
CA GLN A 219 16.60 12.26 31.01
C GLN A 219 17.92 12.02 30.24
N ALA A 220 18.86 12.79 30.53
CA ALA A 220 20.11 13.40 30.10
C ALA A 220 21.31 12.60 29.57
N VAL A 221 22.20 13.24 28.75
CA VAL A 221 23.47 12.71 28.26
C VAL A 221 24.59 13.70 28.02
N ASP A 222 25.82 13.34 28.44
CA ASP A 222 26.97 14.26 28.48
C ASP A 222 28.02 14.15 27.37
N GLN A 223 27.87 13.28 26.37
CA GLN A 223 28.94 13.02 25.39
C GLN A 223 28.60 13.23 23.89
N VAL A 224 27.40 13.67 23.57
CA VAL A 224 27.00 14.01 22.19
C VAL A 224 26.90 15.53 22.07
N PRO A 225 27.14 16.15 20.91
CA PRO A 225 26.87 17.55 20.71
C PRO A 225 25.52 17.95 21.31
N GLU A 226 25.44 19.09 21.98
CA GLU A 226 24.29 19.47 22.80
C GLU A 226 22.95 19.30 22.08
N TYR A 227 22.91 19.67 20.79
CA TYR A 227 21.70 19.57 19.97
C TYR A 227 21.32 18.12 19.55
N LEU A 228 22.20 17.14 19.72
CA LEU A 228 21.92 15.72 19.41
C LEU A 228 21.74 14.86 20.67
N LYS A 229 22.03 15.36 21.86
CA LYS A 229 21.98 14.60 23.10
C LYS A 229 20.60 13.99 23.36
N ASP A 230 19.58 14.82 23.26
CA ASP A 230 18.20 14.40 23.48
C ASP A 230 17.74 13.34 22.48
N PHE A 231 18.11 13.48 21.19
CA PHE A 231 17.79 12.51 20.15
C PHE A 231 18.47 11.16 20.43
N TYR A 232 19.77 11.17 20.69
CA TYR A 232 20.54 9.95 20.92
C TYR A 232 20.02 9.14 22.12
N LEU A 233 19.70 9.80 23.20
CA LEU A 233 19.16 9.11 24.38
C LEU A 233 17.76 8.58 24.18
N LYS A 234 16.91 9.35 23.53
CA LYS A 234 15.57 8.87 23.19
C LYS A 234 15.66 7.63 22.33
N LEU A 235 16.55 7.62 21.33
CA LEU A 235 16.79 6.45 20.51
C LEU A 235 17.21 5.23 21.34
N LEU A 236 18.22 5.39 22.23
CA LEU A 236 18.67 4.30 23.10
C LEU A 236 17.60 3.86 24.10
N LYS A 237 16.84 4.81 24.63
CA LYS A 237 15.73 4.52 25.55
C LYS A 237 14.64 3.72 24.83
N THR A 238 14.25 4.14 23.62
CA THR A 238 13.27 3.44 22.80
C THR A 238 13.68 1.99 22.54
N PHE A 239 14.95 1.74 22.19
CA PHE A 239 15.43 0.37 22.03
C PHE A 239 15.30 -0.47 23.30
N ARG A 240 15.63 0.11 24.48
CA ARG A 240 15.49 -0.60 25.76
C ARG A 240 14.02 -0.85 26.11
N GLU A 241 13.14 0.10 25.83
CA GLU A 241 11.71 -0.04 26.07
C GLU A 241 11.13 -1.18 25.21
N ILE A 242 11.43 -1.22 23.92
CA ILE A 242 11.02 -2.30 23.03
C ILE A 242 11.64 -3.64 23.49
N GLU A 243 12.94 -3.66 23.82
CA GLU A 243 13.61 -4.89 24.30
C GLU A 243 12.99 -5.46 25.58
N ASN A 244 12.49 -4.59 26.47
CA ASN A 244 11.84 -5.01 27.72
C ASN A 244 10.42 -5.59 27.49
N GLU A 245 9.78 -5.26 26.38
CA GLU A 245 8.48 -5.82 26.00
C GLU A 245 8.60 -7.16 25.24
N LEU A 246 9.80 -7.52 24.79
CA LEU A 246 10.07 -8.77 24.08
C LEU A 246 10.45 -9.91 25.01
N GLU A 247 10.03 -11.12 24.66
CA GLU A 247 10.49 -12.34 25.32
C GLU A 247 12.00 -12.56 25.10
N ASN A 248 12.64 -13.36 25.97
CA ASN A 248 14.10 -13.49 25.91
C ASN A 248 14.65 -14.05 24.59
N ASP A 249 13.92 -14.93 23.95
CA ASP A 249 14.24 -15.53 22.64
C ASP A 249 13.95 -14.62 21.44
N GLU A 250 13.26 -13.51 21.66
CA GLU A 250 12.94 -12.50 20.63
C GLU A 250 13.88 -11.28 20.64
N LYS A 251 14.69 -11.11 21.68
CA LYS A 251 15.57 -9.93 21.84
C LYS A 251 16.58 -9.73 20.72
N TYR A 252 16.91 -10.79 19.97
CA TYR A 252 17.74 -10.69 18.77
C TYR A 252 17.18 -9.72 17.71
N ARG A 253 15.85 -9.51 17.69
CA ARG A 253 15.16 -8.60 16.76
C ARG A 253 15.68 -7.18 16.86
N ILE A 254 16.01 -6.74 18.09
CA ILE A 254 16.55 -5.39 18.34
C ILE A 254 17.93 -5.21 17.70
N SER A 255 18.78 -6.23 17.69
CA SER A 255 20.10 -6.12 17.09
C SER A 255 20.02 -5.86 15.58
N PHE A 256 19.09 -6.51 14.87
CA PHE A 256 18.85 -6.25 13.45
C PHE A 256 18.41 -4.80 13.20
N LEU A 257 17.45 -4.30 14.00
CA LEU A 257 16.98 -2.91 13.88
C LEU A 257 18.12 -1.92 14.17
N GLN A 258 18.92 -2.15 15.20
CA GLN A 258 20.08 -1.31 15.53
C GLN A 258 21.09 -1.25 14.39
N ASP A 259 21.42 -2.39 13.78
CA ASP A 259 22.37 -2.45 12.67
C ASP A 259 21.85 -1.74 11.42
N MET A 260 20.55 -1.85 11.12
CA MET A 260 19.91 -1.11 10.05
C MET A 260 19.89 0.40 10.29
N ILE A 261 19.64 0.87 11.51
CA ILE A 261 19.70 2.30 11.87
C ILE A 261 21.14 2.81 11.76
N LYS A 262 22.16 2.02 12.14
CA LYS A 262 23.57 2.38 11.92
C LYS A 262 23.90 2.48 10.43
N ALA A 263 23.37 1.58 9.59
CA ALA A 263 23.51 1.66 8.14
C ALA A 263 22.86 2.92 7.57
N LEU A 264 21.62 3.21 7.98
CA LEU A 264 20.90 4.44 7.61
C LEU A 264 21.69 5.69 7.98
N SER A 265 22.21 5.76 9.22
CA SER A 265 23.00 6.91 9.70
C SER A 265 24.28 7.11 8.88
N ARG A 266 24.96 6.02 8.49
CA ARG A 266 26.15 6.09 7.61
C ARG A 266 25.79 6.58 6.21
N SER A 267 24.66 6.15 5.67
CA SER A 267 24.18 6.57 4.36
C SER A 267 23.81 8.04 4.34
N TYR A 268 23.10 8.55 5.36
CA TYR A 268 22.84 9.99 5.51
C TYR A 268 24.14 10.81 5.63
N PHE A 269 25.15 10.29 6.33
CA PHE A 269 26.46 10.96 6.41
C PHE A 269 27.13 11.03 5.03
N THR A 270 27.01 9.98 4.22
CA THR A 270 27.55 9.95 2.85
C THR A 270 26.85 10.99 1.96
N GLU A 271 25.51 11.06 2.00
CA GLU A 271 24.74 12.09 1.25
C GLU A 271 25.11 13.51 1.71
N ALA A 272 25.20 13.73 3.03
CA ALA A 272 25.60 15.02 3.56
C ALA A 272 27.01 15.44 3.07
N LYS A 273 27.95 14.48 2.99
CA LYS A 273 29.28 14.70 2.44
C LYS A 273 29.21 15.07 0.95
N TRP A 274 28.41 14.35 0.15
CA TRP A 274 28.20 14.69 -1.26
C TRP A 274 27.67 16.11 -1.45
N GLY A 275 26.68 16.52 -0.63
CA GLY A 275 26.14 17.88 -0.66
C GLY A 275 27.20 18.95 -0.35
N ILE A 276 28.01 18.75 0.71
CA ILE A 276 29.09 19.67 1.09
C ILE A 276 30.15 19.75 -0.02
N GLU A 277 30.55 18.64 -0.61
CA GLU A 277 31.54 18.54 -1.66
C GLU A 277 30.99 18.93 -3.04
N LYS A 278 29.68 19.18 -3.16
CA LYS A 278 28.97 19.39 -4.44
C LYS A 278 29.26 18.27 -5.46
N TYR A 279 29.37 17.05 -4.91
CA TYR A 279 29.60 15.86 -5.72
C TYR A 279 28.27 15.31 -6.23
N VAL A 280 28.15 15.16 -7.53
CA VAL A 280 27.04 14.45 -8.17
C VAL A 280 27.49 13.03 -8.49
N PRO A 281 26.99 11.99 -7.80
CA PRO A 281 27.39 10.60 -8.02
C PRO A 281 26.89 10.06 -9.36
N THR A 282 27.34 8.86 -9.74
CA THR A 282 26.71 8.05 -10.77
C THR A 282 25.37 7.52 -10.26
N LEU A 283 24.47 7.07 -11.14
CA LEU A 283 23.20 6.48 -10.71
C LEU A 283 23.38 5.25 -9.83
N GLU A 284 24.37 4.40 -10.13
CA GLU A 284 24.69 3.23 -9.33
C GLU A 284 25.15 3.64 -7.91
N GLU A 285 26.09 4.60 -7.81
CA GLU A 285 26.51 5.15 -6.52
C GLU A 285 25.35 5.79 -5.78
N HIS A 286 24.53 6.60 -6.47
CA HIS A 286 23.36 7.27 -5.90
C HIS A 286 22.39 6.25 -5.31
N PHE A 287 21.92 5.28 -6.08
CA PHE A 287 20.96 4.29 -5.60
C PHE A 287 21.52 3.39 -4.49
N SER A 288 22.83 3.08 -4.50
CA SER A 288 23.44 2.29 -3.42
C SER A 288 23.30 2.96 -2.04
N ILE A 289 23.15 4.27 -2.00
CA ILE A 289 22.99 5.08 -0.79
C ILE A 289 21.55 5.55 -0.62
N SER A 290 20.95 6.14 -1.66
CA SER A 290 19.64 6.80 -1.57
C SER A 290 18.49 5.83 -1.33
N LEU A 291 18.57 4.57 -1.73
CA LEU A 291 17.57 3.57 -1.40
C LEU A 291 17.58 3.19 0.09
N ILE A 292 18.73 3.31 0.76
CA ILE A 292 18.81 3.12 2.20
C ILE A 292 18.29 4.36 2.94
N THR A 293 18.60 5.57 2.43
CA THR A 293 18.18 6.84 3.06
C THR A 293 16.70 7.12 2.94
N THR A 294 15.95 6.38 2.11
CA THR A 294 14.47 6.36 2.21
C THR A 294 13.97 5.96 3.59
N GLY A 295 14.80 5.27 4.40
CA GLY A 295 14.42 4.71 5.69
C GLY A 295 13.57 3.43 5.60
N TYR A 296 13.14 3.03 4.41
CA TYR A 296 12.23 1.89 4.21
C TYR A 296 12.77 0.57 4.75
N PRO A 297 14.04 0.21 4.54
CA PRO A 297 14.60 -1.00 5.13
C PRO A 297 14.46 -1.02 6.66
N VAL A 298 14.73 0.13 7.31
CA VAL A 298 14.58 0.30 8.76
C VAL A 298 13.13 0.19 9.20
N LEU A 299 12.21 0.89 8.51
CA LEU A 299 10.79 0.93 8.86
C LEU A 299 10.13 -0.45 8.68
N ILE A 300 10.48 -1.18 7.62
CA ILE A 300 9.97 -2.53 7.38
C ILE A 300 10.50 -3.48 8.47
N CYS A 301 11.79 -3.44 8.77
CA CYS A 301 12.37 -4.23 9.88
C CYS A 301 11.70 -3.90 11.21
N ALA A 302 11.54 -2.62 11.53
CA ALA A 302 10.87 -2.18 12.77
C ALA A 302 9.43 -2.71 12.86
N SER A 303 8.70 -2.75 11.72
CA SER A 303 7.34 -3.26 11.67
C SER A 303 7.22 -4.75 11.96
N TYR A 304 8.32 -5.51 11.89
CA TYR A 304 8.35 -6.95 12.20
C TYR A 304 8.52 -7.25 13.69
N ILE A 305 9.04 -6.29 14.47
CA ILE A 305 9.44 -6.54 15.88
C ILE A 305 8.27 -7.08 16.71
N GLY A 306 7.07 -6.52 16.56
CA GLY A 306 5.86 -6.91 17.29
C GLY A 306 4.99 -7.95 16.57
N MET A 307 5.53 -8.71 15.62
CA MET A 307 4.73 -9.68 14.83
C MET A 307 4.86 -11.13 15.35
N ASP A 308 5.09 -11.32 16.62
CA ASP A 308 5.14 -12.61 17.31
C ASP A 308 5.86 -13.73 16.51
N LEU A 309 5.29 -14.91 16.45
CA LEU A 309 5.86 -16.09 15.78
C LEU A 309 5.97 -15.97 14.25
N VAL A 310 5.29 -15.00 13.64
CA VAL A 310 5.34 -14.80 12.17
C VAL A 310 6.69 -14.22 11.74
N ALA A 311 7.28 -13.34 12.56
CA ALA A 311 8.56 -12.71 12.28
C ALA A 311 9.72 -13.51 12.91
N THR A 312 10.11 -14.59 12.23
CA THR A 312 11.23 -15.44 12.65
C THR A 312 12.59 -14.75 12.44
N LYS A 313 13.66 -15.34 12.95
CA LYS A 313 15.03 -14.83 12.76
C LYS A 313 15.41 -14.78 11.26
N GLU A 314 15.00 -15.80 10.51
CA GLU A 314 15.24 -15.87 9.06
C GLU A 314 14.51 -14.73 8.31
N ALA A 315 13.36 -14.27 8.81
CA ALA A 315 12.67 -13.12 8.25
C ALA A 315 13.44 -11.81 8.47
N PHE A 316 14.08 -11.63 9.64
CA PHE A 316 14.97 -10.48 9.89
C PHE A 316 16.26 -10.56 9.06
N GLU A 317 16.87 -11.74 8.91
CA GLU A 317 18.00 -11.97 8.03
C GLU A 317 17.64 -11.68 6.57
N TRP A 318 16.45 -12.06 6.13
CA TRP A 318 15.93 -11.78 4.81
C TRP A 318 15.76 -10.27 4.56
N VAL A 319 15.15 -9.50 5.46
CA VAL A 319 15.05 -8.03 5.31
C VAL A 319 16.45 -7.40 5.28
N ALA A 320 17.36 -7.86 6.16
CA ALA A 320 18.72 -7.35 6.22
C ALA A 320 19.55 -7.64 4.95
N SER A 321 19.17 -8.67 4.17
CA SER A 321 19.79 -8.97 2.88
C SER A 321 19.37 -8.02 1.75
N PHE A 322 18.49 -7.07 2.01
CA PHE A 322 17.95 -6.11 1.04
C PHE A 322 17.32 -6.80 -0.18
N PRO A 323 16.31 -7.68 0.02
CA PRO A 323 15.70 -8.44 -1.06
C PRO A 323 14.96 -7.53 -2.05
N LYS A 324 14.68 -8.06 -3.25
CA LYS A 324 14.12 -7.31 -4.37
C LYS A 324 12.84 -6.51 -4.02
N ILE A 325 11.99 -7.01 -3.14
CA ILE A 325 10.78 -6.27 -2.74
C ILE A 325 11.13 -5.04 -1.87
N ILE A 326 12.15 -5.12 -1.03
CA ILE A 326 12.62 -3.99 -0.22
C ILE A 326 13.28 -2.95 -1.14
N GLU A 327 14.08 -3.41 -2.10
CA GLU A 327 14.66 -2.57 -3.15
C GLU A 327 13.56 -1.85 -3.94
N ALA A 328 12.56 -2.58 -4.44
CA ALA A 328 11.44 -2.01 -5.19
C ALA A 328 10.63 -1.00 -4.36
N SER A 329 10.37 -1.30 -3.08
CA SER A 329 9.68 -0.37 -2.17
C SER A 329 10.49 0.91 -1.93
N SER A 330 11.80 0.77 -1.73
CA SER A 330 12.71 1.91 -1.58
C SER A 330 12.81 2.73 -2.87
N MET A 331 12.83 2.06 -4.03
CA MET A 331 12.83 2.72 -5.34
C MET A 331 11.54 3.53 -5.57
N ILE A 332 10.37 2.97 -5.25
CA ILE A 332 9.10 3.69 -5.33
C ILE A 332 9.13 4.94 -4.46
N CYS A 333 9.63 4.81 -3.21
CA CYS A 333 9.78 5.95 -2.31
C CYS A 333 10.71 7.02 -2.91
N ARG A 334 11.92 6.65 -3.29
CA ARG A 334 12.93 7.58 -3.80
C ARG A 334 12.48 8.31 -5.07
N LEU A 335 11.91 7.57 -6.02
CA LEU A 335 11.47 8.16 -7.29
C LEU A 335 10.27 9.09 -7.11
N MET A 336 9.30 8.73 -6.28
CA MET A 336 8.13 9.60 -6.03
C MET A 336 8.50 10.88 -5.29
N ASP A 337 9.45 10.81 -4.36
CA ASP A 337 10.02 11.96 -3.65
C ASP A 337 10.74 12.89 -4.65
N ASP A 338 11.68 12.37 -5.43
CA ASP A 338 12.49 13.16 -6.37
C ASP A 338 11.66 13.72 -7.55
N ILE A 339 10.58 13.04 -7.98
CA ILE A 339 9.68 13.54 -9.03
C ILE A 339 8.82 14.70 -8.53
N ASN A 340 8.45 14.73 -7.25
CA ASN A 340 7.59 15.75 -6.65
C ASN A 340 8.27 16.44 -5.44
N PRO A 341 9.44 17.08 -5.64
CA PRO A 341 10.18 17.70 -4.55
C PRO A 341 9.37 18.82 -3.91
N SER A 342 9.56 19.05 -2.60
CA SER A 342 8.98 20.18 -1.91
C SER A 342 9.65 21.50 -2.35
N GLU A 343 8.90 22.63 -2.25
CA GLU A 343 9.48 23.97 -2.46
C GLU A 343 10.68 24.21 -1.50
N LEU A 344 10.65 23.62 -0.30
CA LEU A 344 11.71 23.73 0.69
C LEU A 344 12.97 22.95 0.32
N GLU A 345 12.85 21.85 -0.45
CA GLU A 345 14.00 21.07 -0.91
C GLU A 345 14.72 21.75 -2.06
N GLN A 346 13.98 22.45 -2.93
CA GLN A 346 14.57 23.23 -4.02
C GLN A 346 15.43 24.41 -3.52
N GLU A 347 15.18 24.90 -2.29
CA GLU A 347 15.93 25.99 -1.67
C GLU A 347 17.15 25.53 -0.86
N ARG A 348 17.33 24.21 -0.63
CA ARG A 348 18.43 23.67 0.17
C ARG A 348 19.55 23.17 -0.74
N ASP A 349 20.80 23.52 -0.38
CA ASP A 349 22.04 22.94 -0.96
C ASP A 349 22.21 21.49 -0.46
N LEU A 350 21.31 20.59 -0.89
CA LEU A 350 21.30 19.17 -0.53
C LEU A 350 22.15 18.34 -1.47
N ALA A 351 22.31 17.04 -1.18
CA ALA A 351 22.91 16.09 -2.11
C ALA A 351 22.10 16.03 -3.42
N ALA A 352 22.79 15.72 -4.53
CA ALA A 352 22.16 15.61 -5.83
C ALA A 352 21.02 14.60 -5.84
N SER A 353 19.87 15.01 -6.39
CA SER A 353 18.70 14.16 -6.60
C SER A 353 18.93 13.10 -7.68
N THR A 354 18.02 12.10 -7.76
CA THR A 354 18.04 11.13 -8.88
C THR A 354 17.97 11.84 -10.24
N ILE A 355 17.23 12.95 -10.34
CA ILE A 355 17.11 13.75 -11.57
C ILE A 355 18.47 14.28 -12.00
N GLU A 356 19.20 14.93 -11.10
CA GLU A 356 20.51 15.52 -11.39
C GLU A 356 21.55 14.44 -11.74
N CYS A 357 21.54 13.32 -11.04
CA CYS A 357 22.43 12.19 -11.35
C CYS A 357 22.15 11.63 -12.75
N PHE A 358 20.87 11.48 -13.11
CA PHE A 358 20.43 10.97 -14.41
C PHE A 358 20.80 11.94 -15.55
N MET A 359 20.51 13.22 -15.39
CA MET A 359 20.87 14.27 -16.36
C MET A 359 22.37 14.31 -16.62
N LYS A 360 23.18 14.21 -15.54
CA LYS A 360 24.64 14.21 -15.66
C LYS A 360 25.17 12.97 -16.40
N GLU A 361 24.66 11.78 -16.05
CA GLU A 361 25.17 10.51 -16.57
C GLU A 361 24.81 10.29 -18.04
N TYR A 362 23.55 10.65 -18.42
CA TYR A 362 23.04 10.38 -19.77
C TYR A 362 22.98 11.62 -20.67
N GLY A 363 23.24 12.82 -20.16
CA GLY A 363 23.18 14.05 -20.94
C GLY A 363 21.76 14.40 -21.42
N MET A 364 20.73 13.92 -20.71
CA MET A 364 19.31 14.16 -21.01
C MET A 364 18.85 15.50 -20.45
N ASP A 365 17.82 16.07 -21.08
CA ASP A 365 17.12 17.20 -20.47
C ASP A 365 16.17 16.75 -19.33
N GLU A 366 15.67 17.70 -18.58
CA GLU A 366 14.80 17.44 -17.42
C GLU A 366 13.53 16.70 -17.83
N LYS A 367 12.91 17.05 -18.94
CA LYS A 367 11.66 16.44 -19.43
C LYS A 367 11.84 14.98 -19.84
N GLU A 368 12.94 14.68 -20.52
CA GLU A 368 13.31 13.31 -20.90
C GLU A 368 13.62 12.48 -19.65
N THR A 369 14.32 13.10 -18.69
CA THR A 369 14.65 12.48 -17.40
C THR A 369 13.37 12.13 -16.62
N TYR A 370 12.43 13.06 -16.47
CA TYR A 370 11.15 12.78 -15.81
C TYR A 370 10.41 11.59 -16.43
N LYS A 371 10.39 11.51 -17.76
CA LYS A 371 9.75 10.38 -18.44
C LYS A 371 10.44 9.06 -18.06
N LYS A 372 11.77 9.04 -18.03
CA LYS A 372 12.54 7.85 -17.64
C LYS A 372 12.31 7.45 -16.18
N LEU A 373 12.25 8.42 -15.28
CA LEU A 373 11.96 8.14 -13.87
C LEU A 373 10.54 7.58 -13.68
N MET A 374 9.55 8.06 -14.46
CA MET A 374 8.21 7.50 -14.46
C MET A 374 8.18 6.05 -14.98
N ASP A 375 8.95 5.74 -16.05
CA ASP A 375 9.09 4.38 -16.55
C ASP A 375 9.72 3.47 -15.47
N MET A 376 10.78 3.93 -14.79
CA MET A 376 11.43 3.22 -13.68
C MET A 376 10.49 3.00 -12.49
N LEU A 377 9.66 4.00 -12.17
CA LEU A 377 8.64 3.89 -11.13
C LEU A 377 7.62 2.79 -11.46
N GLU A 378 7.16 2.74 -12.71
CA GLU A 378 6.24 1.69 -13.16
C GLU A 378 6.91 0.30 -13.13
N ASP A 379 8.18 0.21 -13.47
CA ASP A 379 8.96 -1.03 -13.39
C ASP A 379 9.15 -1.47 -11.93
N ALA A 380 9.41 -0.56 -11.01
CA ALA A 380 9.48 -0.87 -9.58
C ALA A 380 8.13 -1.41 -9.05
N TRP A 381 6.99 -0.89 -9.51
CA TRP A 381 5.69 -1.45 -9.18
C TRP A 381 5.45 -2.86 -9.77
N LYS A 382 5.99 -3.14 -10.98
CA LYS A 382 5.93 -4.49 -11.58
C LYS A 382 6.82 -5.48 -10.80
N ASP A 383 8.03 -5.07 -10.42
CA ASP A 383 8.91 -5.85 -9.53
C ASP A 383 8.24 -6.17 -8.22
N HIS A 384 7.60 -5.18 -7.61
CA HIS A 384 6.87 -5.32 -6.37
C HIS A 384 5.72 -6.34 -6.47
N ASN A 385 4.93 -6.28 -7.55
CA ASN A 385 3.88 -7.25 -7.82
C ASN A 385 4.46 -8.66 -8.06
N ASN A 386 5.57 -8.75 -8.80
CA ASN A 386 6.23 -10.02 -9.10
C ASN A 386 6.73 -10.70 -7.82
N GLU A 387 7.39 -9.96 -6.94
CA GLU A 387 7.87 -10.46 -5.65
C GLU A 387 6.69 -10.91 -4.76
N TYR A 388 5.60 -10.15 -4.73
CA TYR A 388 4.41 -10.51 -3.97
C TYR A 388 3.77 -11.82 -4.46
N LEU A 389 3.79 -12.07 -5.76
CA LEU A 389 3.22 -13.29 -6.35
C LEU A 389 4.13 -14.51 -6.17
N ASN A 390 5.45 -14.33 -6.22
CA ASN A 390 6.39 -15.41 -6.38
C ASN A 390 7.29 -15.68 -5.16
N SER A 391 7.34 -14.76 -4.18
CA SER A 391 8.18 -14.96 -2.99
C SER A 391 7.59 -16.05 -2.08
N THR A 392 8.44 -17.03 -1.76
CA THR A 392 8.13 -18.14 -0.83
C THR A 392 9.05 -18.19 0.37
N LEU A 393 9.97 -17.22 0.49
CA LEU A 393 11.02 -17.24 1.50
C LEU A 393 10.52 -16.81 2.89
N VAL A 394 9.49 -15.97 2.93
CA VAL A 394 8.91 -15.47 4.17
C VAL A 394 7.38 -15.47 4.09
N PRO A 395 6.67 -15.52 5.24
CA PRO A 395 5.23 -15.40 5.27
C PRO A 395 4.74 -14.13 4.57
N ARG A 396 3.66 -14.25 3.81
CA ARG A 396 3.06 -13.18 3.01
C ARG A 396 2.74 -11.93 3.83
N LEU A 397 2.30 -12.10 5.08
CA LEU A 397 1.99 -10.99 5.98
C LEU A 397 3.19 -10.06 6.18
N LEU A 398 4.42 -10.59 6.12
CA LEU A 398 5.66 -9.80 6.20
C LEU A 398 5.91 -9.03 4.89
N ILE A 399 5.64 -9.66 3.73
CA ILE A 399 5.74 -9.01 2.43
C ILE A 399 4.74 -7.86 2.31
N GLU A 400 3.53 -8.02 2.85
CA GLU A 400 2.49 -6.97 2.88
C GLU A 400 2.92 -5.71 3.63
N ARG A 401 3.85 -5.79 4.59
CA ARG A 401 4.42 -4.60 5.23
C ARG A 401 5.14 -3.72 4.21
N ALA A 402 6.03 -4.30 3.40
CA ALA A 402 6.70 -3.55 2.32
C ALA A 402 5.69 -2.94 1.35
N MET A 403 4.66 -3.71 0.95
CA MET A 403 3.59 -3.20 0.09
C MET A 403 2.85 -2.01 0.69
N ASN A 404 2.56 -2.03 1.98
CA ASN A 404 1.85 -0.95 2.64
C ASN A 404 2.70 0.34 2.72
N PHE A 405 4.02 0.22 2.90
CA PHE A 405 4.91 1.37 2.82
C PHE A 405 4.92 1.97 1.41
N SER A 406 4.99 1.15 0.35
CA SER A 406 4.90 1.64 -1.03
C SER A 406 3.57 2.34 -1.33
N ARG A 407 2.45 1.79 -0.85
CA ARG A 407 1.12 2.43 -1.00
C ARG A 407 1.03 3.78 -0.29
N ALA A 408 1.75 3.96 0.82
CA ALA A 408 1.77 5.24 1.52
C ALA A 408 2.37 6.36 0.66
N MET A 409 3.28 6.04 -0.27
CA MET A 409 3.89 7.03 -1.16
C MET A 409 2.87 7.69 -2.09
N GLU A 410 1.85 6.96 -2.53
CA GLU A 410 0.75 7.55 -3.31
C GLU A 410 -0.02 8.63 -2.53
N GLU A 411 -0.03 8.57 -1.20
CA GLU A 411 -0.65 9.59 -0.35
C GLU A 411 0.31 10.74 -0.01
N PHE A 412 1.62 10.45 0.09
CA PHE A 412 2.61 11.45 0.47
C PHE A 412 3.10 12.30 -0.70
N TYR A 413 3.34 11.69 -1.86
CA TYR A 413 4.10 12.33 -2.94
C TYR A 413 3.38 12.39 -4.30
N LYS A 414 2.10 12.00 -4.40
CA LYS A 414 1.41 11.96 -5.70
C LYS A 414 1.31 13.30 -6.41
N TYR A 415 1.04 14.36 -5.68
CA TYR A 415 0.80 15.70 -6.24
C TYR A 415 1.79 16.74 -5.75
N THR A 416 2.30 16.55 -4.57
CA THR A 416 3.26 17.40 -3.88
C THR A 416 3.80 16.64 -2.68
N ASP A 417 4.96 17.03 -2.16
CA ASP A 417 5.46 16.49 -0.91
C ASP A 417 4.59 16.93 0.28
N THR A 418 3.64 16.06 0.64
CA THR A 418 2.78 16.26 1.81
C THR A 418 3.41 15.75 3.11
N TYR A 419 4.54 15.06 3.04
CA TYR A 419 5.31 14.65 4.21
C TYR A 419 5.98 15.85 4.87
N SER A 420 6.64 16.70 4.08
CA SER A 420 7.24 17.96 4.57
C SER A 420 6.20 19.07 4.77
N SER A 421 5.08 19.07 4.05
CA SER A 421 4.03 20.09 4.11
C SER A 421 2.64 19.48 4.26
N SER A 422 2.28 19.05 5.45
CA SER A 422 1.02 18.36 5.79
C SER A 422 -0.23 19.26 5.91
N LYS A 423 -0.19 20.48 5.40
CA LYS A 423 -1.21 21.52 5.69
C LYS A 423 -2.56 21.36 4.97
N THR A 424 -2.62 20.52 3.93
CA THR A 424 -3.80 20.38 3.07
C THR A 424 -4.33 18.96 3.05
N MET A 425 -4.11 18.22 1.96
CA MET A 425 -4.67 16.87 1.74
C MET A 425 -4.26 15.86 2.81
N MET A 426 -3.01 15.91 3.30
CA MET A 426 -2.56 15.00 4.37
C MET A 426 -3.31 15.25 5.68
N LYS A 427 -3.59 16.51 6.02
CA LYS A 427 -4.41 16.85 7.20
C LYS A 427 -5.81 16.25 7.09
N ASP A 428 -6.42 16.33 5.91
CA ASP A 428 -7.75 15.76 5.67
C ASP A 428 -7.73 14.24 5.73
N ASN A 429 -6.70 13.59 5.15
CA ASN A 429 -6.51 12.15 5.23
C ASN A 429 -6.32 11.68 6.69
N ILE A 430 -5.50 12.39 7.46
CA ILE A 430 -5.31 12.12 8.91
C ILE A 430 -6.64 12.29 9.66
N SER A 431 -7.39 13.37 9.38
CA SER A 431 -8.69 13.62 10.01
C SER A 431 -9.67 12.49 9.73
N MET A 432 -9.80 12.06 8.47
CA MET A 432 -10.67 10.96 8.07
C MET A 432 -10.31 9.62 8.75
N VAL A 433 -9.03 9.36 8.99
CA VAL A 433 -8.58 8.07 9.55
C VAL A 433 -8.57 8.07 11.07
N LEU A 434 -8.16 9.18 11.70
CA LEU A 434 -7.87 9.23 13.13
C LEU A 434 -8.87 10.07 13.96
N VAL A 435 -9.64 10.96 13.34
CA VAL A 435 -10.48 11.93 14.08
C VAL A 435 -11.96 11.73 13.77
N GLU A 436 -12.34 11.70 12.49
CA GLU A 436 -13.73 11.68 12.06
C GLU A 436 -14.32 10.27 12.12
N SER A 437 -15.19 10.02 13.07
CA SER A 437 -15.93 8.75 13.15
C SER A 437 -16.87 8.55 11.96
N VAL A 438 -17.11 7.30 11.59
CA VAL A 438 -18.14 6.95 10.60
C VAL A 438 -19.50 6.96 11.28
N PRO A 439 -20.50 7.72 10.77
CA PRO A 439 -21.86 7.69 11.31
C PRO A 439 -22.45 6.28 11.19
N ILE A 440 -22.93 5.76 12.30
CA ILE A 440 -23.57 4.44 12.44
C ILE A 440 -25.06 4.54 12.20
#